data_9ee7f847c18fd48dbd5f7aa01f09f452
#
_entry.id   9ee7f847c18fd48dbd5f7aa01f09f452
#
_cell.length_a   1.000
_cell.length_b   1.000
_cell.length_c   1.000
_cell.angle_alpha   90.00
_cell.angle_beta   90.00
_cell.angle_gamma   90.00
#
_symmetry.space_group_name_H-M   'P 1'
#
loop_
_entity.id
_entity.type
_entity.pdbx_description
1 polymer ?
#
loop_
_entity_poly.entity_id
_entity_poly.type
_entity_poly.pdbx_seq_one_letter_code
_entity_poly.pdbx_strand_id
1 'polypeptide(L)'
;MASLATPDPPRRVVEGMPLPSELTPEQYTFQATTTTSTTTATQASNAFEKVGLVKIQNLIPRELSLQALQEAQSSFDELFAAMKERNVELQQGTKGGYAEIVQRSEGRYEMNYKMTTGIFANPIFTNNAWLQTFMNNILGESTTKEDTNTGTKTETETETETIEWELNRRSLLISFPDAKGQQWHVDGDHRTKSTHSSAHAINVFIALGDITLDMGPTEFRPCSHFLSRKLFKFMMLARARKQLHAPVQPVASSGDAVIFDYRTLHRGTENNSQLPRAMLELVFFKKGYTDLLNFPKRSIFHKATNNNESEVEKEETKKAVVVPAVCIEDR
;
A
#
# COMPACT_ATOMS: atom_id res chain seq x y z
N MET A 1 7.36 -2.75 -44.19
CA MET A 1 7.50 -3.03 -42.74
C MET A 1 7.38 -1.68 -42.03
N ALA A 2 6.22 -1.35 -41.52
CA ALA A 2 5.99 -0.09 -40.81
C ALA A 2 6.61 -0.22 -39.39
N SER A 3 7.55 0.67 -39.08
CA SER A 3 8.13 0.82 -37.75
C SER A 3 7.00 1.14 -36.76
N LEU A 4 6.69 0.22 -35.85
CA LEU A 4 5.88 0.50 -34.68
C LEU A 4 6.70 1.41 -33.75
N ALA A 5 6.64 2.72 -34.00
CA ALA A 5 7.09 3.71 -33.05
C ALA A 5 6.29 3.50 -31.75
N THR A 6 6.94 2.99 -30.70
CA THR A 6 6.37 2.99 -29.36
C THR A 6 6.14 4.45 -28.99
N PRO A 7 4.92 4.84 -28.57
CA PRO A 7 4.73 6.19 -28.09
C PRO A 7 5.69 6.41 -26.94
N ASP A 8 6.52 7.46 -27.03
CA ASP A 8 7.32 7.91 -25.91
C ASP A 8 6.38 8.10 -24.70
N PRO A 9 6.75 7.65 -23.51
CA PRO A 9 5.99 7.99 -22.32
C PRO A 9 5.93 9.52 -22.29
N PRO A 10 4.76 10.10 -22.03
CA PRO A 10 4.57 11.54 -22.16
C PRO A 10 5.65 12.26 -21.36
N ARG A 11 6.45 13.08 -22.00
CA ARG A 11 7.58 13.81 -21.38
C ARG A 11 7.15 14.64 -20.17
N ARG A 12 5.88 15.05 -20.10
CA ARG A 12 5.28 15.79 -18.97
C ARG A 12 5.28 15.02 -17.63
N VAL A 13 5.34 13.71 -17.66
CA VAL A 13 5.34 12.87 -16.43
C VAL A 13 6.69 12.91 -15.71
N VAL A 14 7.74 13.33 -16.39
CA VAL A 14 9.12 13.35 -15.86
C VAL A 14 9.56 14.78 -15.51
N GLU A 15 8.80 15.79 -15.93
CA GLU A 15 9.08 17.19 -15.64
C GLU A 15 8.81 17.47 -14.14
N GLY A 16 9.86 17.81 -13.39
CA GLY A 16 9.82 18.01 -11.94
C GLY A 16 10.08 16.77 -11.10
N MET A 17 10.35 15.60 -11.71
CA MET A 17 10.81 14.43 -10.97
C MET A 17 12.27 14.65 -10.51
N PRO A 18 12.59 14.45 -9.20
CA PRO A 18 13.98 14.57 -8.73
C PRO A 18 14.90 13.63 -9.49
N LEU A 19 16.13 14.06 -9.75
CA LEU A 19 17.14 13.16 -10.32
C LEU A 19 17.45 12.02 -9.34
N PRO A 20 17.74 10.80 -9.81
CA PRO A 20 17.96 9.63 -8.95
C PRO A 20 19.03 9.82 -7.86
N SER A 21 20.05 10.64 -8.12
CA SER A 21 21.14 10.93 -7.20
C SER A 21 20.84 12.01 -6.15
N GLU A 22 19.68 12.67 -6.25
CA GLU A 22 19.37 13.87 -5.45
C GLU A 22 18.35 13.60 -4.34
N LEU A 23 17.69 12.42 -4.34
CA LEU A 23 16.66 12.12 -3.33
C LEU A 23 17.30 11.72 -2.00
N THR A 24 17.04 12.53 -0.96
CA THR A 24 17.47 12.26 0.42
C THR A 24 16.29 11.91 1.32
N PRO A 25 16.51 11.21 2.46
CA PRO A 25 15.45 10.85 3.39
C PRO A 25 14.62 12.04 3.88
N GLU A 26 15.22 13.22 4.05
CA GLU A 26 14.56 14.43 4.51
C GLU A 26 13.48 14.90 3.54
N GLN A 27 13.60 14.58 2.25
CA GLN A 27 12.64 14.98 1.22
C GLN A 27 11.31 14.19 1.27
N TYR A 28 11.28 13.06 2.00
CA TYR A 28 10.08 12.24 2.14
C TYR A 28 9.76 11.85 3.60
N THR A 29 10.43 12.45 4.60
CA THR A 29 10.17 12.19 6.02
C THR A 29 9.55 13.42 6.70
N PHE A 30 8.42 13.22 7.36
CA PHE A 30 7.63 14.27 8.02
C PHE A 30 7.23 13.84 9.43
N GLN A 31 6.90 14.83 10.28
CA GLN A 31 6.38 14.60 11.63
C GLN A 31 4.86 14.75 11.65
N ALA A 32 4.17 13.80 12.26
CA ALA A 32 2.77 13.96 12.60
C ALA A 32 2.68 14.70 13.94
N THR A 33 2.56 16.02 13.91
CA THR A 33 2.40 16.82 15.13
C THR A 33 0.96 17.30 15.27
N THR A 34 0.45 17.33 16.49
CA THR A 34 -0.91 17.81 16.79
C THR A 34 -1.07 19.31 16.55
N THR A 35 0.01 20.09 16.69
CA THR A 35 -0.03 21.56 16.64
C THR A 35 0.06 22.13 15.22
N THR A 36 0.64 21.38 14.26
CA THR A 36 0.84 21.83 12.87
C THR A 36 0.34 20.79 11.85
N SER A 37 -0.66 20.01 12.26
CA SER A 37 -1.16 18.84 11.54
C SER A 37 -1.45 19.12 10.05
N THR A 38 -2.17 20.21 9.75
CA THR A 38 -2.55 20.56 8.37
C THR A 38 -1.35 20.93 7.51
N THR A 39 -0.42 21.74 8.02
CA THR A 39 0.76 22.20 7.25
C THR A 39 1.68 21.03 6.91
N THR A 40 1.99 20.17 7.89
CA THR A 40 2.88 19.02 7.65
C THR A 40 2.22 17.97 6.79
N ALA A 41 0.90 17.75 6.90
CA ALA A 41 0.15 16.85 6.03
C ALA A 41 0.16 17.36 4.57
N THR A 42 0.00 18.67 4.35
CA THR A 42 0.08 19.27 3.00
C THR A 42 1.49 19.15 2.40
N GLN A 43 2.53 19.40 3.19
CA GLN A 43 3.91 19.20 2.73
C GLN A 43 4.19 17.73 2.37
N ALA A 44 3.72 16.80 3.20
CA ALA A 44 3.83 15.37 2.92
C ALA A 44 3.05 14.98 1.67
N SER A 45 1.85 15.54 1.45
CA SER A 45 1.06 15.29 0.24
C SER A 45 1.81 15.73 -1.02
N ASN A 46 2.40 16.93 -1.02
CA ASN A 46 3.21 17.42 -2.14
C ASN A 46 4.46 16.55 -2.42
N ALA A 47 5.09 16.03 -1.37
CA ALA A 47 6.22 15.11 -1.51
C ALA A 47 5.76 13.75 -2.03
N PHE A 48 4.64 13.23 -1.52
CA PHE A 48 4.04 11.97 -1.95
C PHE A 48 3.74 11.95 -3.45
N GLU A 49 3.11 13.00 -3.98
CA GLU A 49 2.83 13.11 -5.42
C GLU A 49 4.09 13.04 -6.28
N LYS A 50 5.21 13.56 -5.78
CA LYS A 50 6.50 13.57 -6.50
C LYS A 50 7.27 12.27 -6.34
N VAL A 51 7.28 11.71 -5.12
CA VAL A 51 8.16 10.60 -4.76
C VAL A 51 7.45 9.26 -4.82
N GLY A 52 6.13 9.24 -4.62
CA GLY A 52 5.29 8.04 -4.56
C GLY A 52 5.30 7.36 -3.20
N LEU A 53 6.05 7.89 -2.22
CA LEU A 53 6.04 7.46 -0.82
C LEU A 53 6.42 8.61 0.11
N VAL A 54 5.96 8.52 1.36
CA VAL A 54 6.41 9.36 2.47
C VAL A 54 6.50 8.54 3.74
N LYS A 55 7.46 8.89 4.61
CA LYS A 55 7.57 8.38 5.98
C LYS A 55 7.01 9.42 6.94
N ILE A 56 6.14 9.00 7.84
CA ILE A 56 5.53 9.85 8.85
C ILE A 56 5.97 9.35 10.21
N GLN A 57 6.69 10.20 10.93
CA GLN A 57 7.15 9.89 12.28
C GLN A 57 6.06 10.22 13.29
N ASN A 58 5.90 9.36 14.29
CA ASN A 58 4.93 9.50 15.38
C ASN A 58 3.47 9.67 14.90
N LEU A 59 3.05 8.94 13.86
CA LEU A 59 1.66 8.95 13.41
C LEU A 59 0.74 8.41 14.51
N ILE A 60 1.18 7.36 15.20
CA ILE A 60 0.50 6.75 16.35
C ILE A 60 1.41 6.90 17.57
N PRO A 61 0.88 7.22 18.76
CA PRO A 61 1.67 7.22 19.98
C PRO A 61 2.37 5.87 20.20
N ARG A 62 3.66 5.93 20.56
CA ARG A 62 4.52 4.75 20.72
C ARG A 62 3.91 3.71 21.67
N GLU A 63 3.36 4.16 22.78
CA GLU A 63 2.76 3.28 23.80
C GLU A 63 1.57 2.49 23.26
N LEU A 64 0.70 3.15 22.47
CA LEU A 64 -0.43 2.48 21.82
C LEU A 64 0.04 1.50 20.75
N SER A 65 1.08 1.86 20.01
CA SER A 65 1.64 0.99 18.98
C SER A 65 2.27 -0.27 19.57
N LEU A 66 2.96 -0.16 20.71
CA LEU A 66 3.52 -1.32 21.43
C LEU A 66 2.43 -2.22 22.04
N GLN A 67 1.32 -1.66 22.53
CA GLN A 67 0.16 -2.46 22.95
C GLN A 67 -0.47 -3.18 21.74
N ALA A 68 -0.57 -2.50 20.60
CA ALA A 68 -1.04 -3.09 19.36
C ALA A 68 -0.12 -4.21 18.84
N LEU A 69 1.20 -4.10 19.06
CA LEU A 69 2.14 -5.17 18.74
C LEU A 69 1.82 -6.45 19.55
N GLN A 70 1.56 -6.32 20.85
CA GLN A 70 1.21 -7.45 21.70
C GLN A 70 -0.10 -8.12 21.26
N GLU A 71 -1.14 -7.32 20.97
CA GLU A 71 -2.40 -7.84 20.45
C GLU A 71 -2.24 -8.50 19.08
N ALA A 72 -1.44 -7.93 18.18
CA ALA A 72 -1.16 -8.51 16.88
C ALA A 72 -0.46 -9.88 17.01
N GLN A 73 0.55 -9.98 17.85
CA GLN A 73 1.25 -11.25 18.12
C GLN A 73 0.29 -12.31 18.67
N SER A 74 -0.52 -11.97 19.69
CA SER A 74 -1.55 -12.87 20.24
C SER A 74 -2.53 -13.34 19.17
N SER A 75 -2.99 -12.42 18.31
CA SER A 75 -3.94 -12.74 17.23
C SER A 75 -3.34 -13.73 16.22
N PHE A 76 -2.06 -13.59 15.87
CA PHE A 76 -1.37 -14.55 15.00
C PHE A 76 -1.20 -15.91 15.69
N ASP A 77 -0.82 -15.93 16.97
CA ASP A 77 -0.65 -17.18 17.74
C ASP A 77 -1.99 -17.94 17.85
N GLU A 78 -3.08 -17.25 18.15
CA GLU A 78 -4.43 -17.81 18.19
C GLU A 78 -4.86 -18.39 16.84
N LEU A 79 -4.59 -17.66 15.76
CA LEU A 79 -4.96 -18.11 14.42
C LEU A 79 -4.14 -19.32 13.99
N PHE A 80 -2.82 -19.34 14.25
CA PHE A 80 -1.97 -20.50 13.96
C PHE A 80 -2.35 -21.72 14.81
N ALA A 81 -2.72 -21.53 16.08
CA ALA A 81 -3.24 -22.59 16.93
C ALA A 81 -4.53 -23.18 16.37
N ALA A 82 -5.47 -22.33 15.93
CA ALA A 82 -6.72 -22.76 15.30
C ALA A 82 -6.49 -23.51 13.98
N MET A 83 -5.52 -23.08 13.16
CA MET A 83 -5.12 -23.78 11.95
C MET A 83 -4.56 -25.16 12.24
N LYS A 84 -3.68 -25.27 13.24
CA LYS A 84 -3.10 -26.54 13.67
C LYS A 84 -4.17 -27.51 14.17
N GLU A 85 -5.10 -27.07 15.02
CA GLU A 85 -6.22 -27.86 15.51
C GLU A 85 -7.09 -28.42 14.37
N ARG A 86 -7.24 -27.66 13.29
CA ARG A 86 -8.06 -28.05 12.13
C ARG A 86 -7.31 -28.73 11.01
N ASN A 87 -6.01 -28.98 11.20
CA ASN A 87 -5.11 -29.52 10.17
C ASN A 87 -5.17 -28.70 8.85
N VAL A 88 -5.17 -27.37 8.98
CA VAL A 88 -5.19 -26.44 7.85
C VAL A 88 -3.76 -26.01 7.54
N GLU A 89 -3.36 -26.14 6.28
CA GLU A 89 -2.08 -25.69 5.77
C GLU A 89 -2.25 -24.52 4.81
N LEU A 90 -1.30 -23.60 4.83
CA LEU A 90 -1.22 -22.50 3.87
C LEU A 90 -0.26 -22.87 2.73
N GLN A 91 -0.66 -22.47 1.53
CA GLN A 91 0.25 -22.38 0.40
C GLN A 91 0.50 -20.91 0.09
N GLN A 92 1.66 -20.62 -0.46
CA GLN A 92 2.03 -19.25 -0.78
C GLN A 92 1.09 -18.64 -1.84
N GLY A 93 0.76 -17.36 -1.63
CA GLY A 93 -0.10 -16.55 -2.48
C GLY A 93 -1.58 -16.63 -2.11
N THR A 94 -2.37 -15.70 -2.68
CA THR A 94 -3.79 -15.53 -2.36
C THR A 94 -4.59 -16.82 -2.55
N LYS A 95 -4.38 -17.57 -3.65
CA LYS A 95 -5.10 -18.82 -3.92
C LYS A 95 -4.81 -19.91 -2.88
N GLY A 96 -3.63 -19.88 -2.26
CA GLY A 96 -3.20 -20.83 -1.25
C GLY A 96 -3.65 -20.47 0.18
N GLY A 97 -4.24 -19.29 0.38
CA GLY A 97 -4.67 -18.76 1.66
C GLY A 97 -6.14 -19.02 2.01
N TYR A 98 -6.61 -18.30 3.01
CA TYR A 98 -7.97 -18.31 3.54
C TYR A 98 -8.46 -16.87 3.75
N ALA A 99 -9.75 -16.69 4.01
CA ALA A 99 -10.35 -15.38 4.28
C ALA A 99 -9.69 -14.65 5.45
N GLU A 100 -9.12 -15.39 6.38
CA GLU A 100 -8.47 -14.87 7.58
C GLU A 100 -6.98 -14.59 7.38
N ILE A 101 -6.28 -15.36 6.51
CA ILE A 101 -4.82 -15.29 6.40
C ILE A 101 -4.30 -15.75 5.04
N VAL A 102 -3.27 -15.06 4.57
CA VAL A 102 -2.52 -15.43 3.37
C VAL A 102 -1.03 -15.42 3.68
N GLN A 103 -0.30 -16.41 3.18
CA GLN A 103 1.17 -16.41 3.17
C GLN A 103 1.68 -15.67 1.95
N ARG A 104 2.25 -14.47 2.12
CA ARG A 104 2.74 -13.62 1.01
C ARG A 104 4.09 -14.08 0.46
N SER A 105 4.97 -14.58 1.33
CA SER A 105 6.21 -15.28 1.00
C SER A 105 6.57 -16.19 2.17
N GLU A 106 7.62 -17.02 2.03
CA GLU A 106 8.08 -17.88 3.11
C GLU A 106 8.37 -17.07 4.38
N GLY A 107 7.75 -17.47 5.51
CA GLY A 107 7.86 -16.78 6.80
C GLY A 107 7.13 -15.43 6.90
N ARG A 108 6.38 -15.01 5.87
CA ARG A 108 5.65 -13.74 5.85
C ARG A 108 4.16 -13.95 5.62
N TYR A 109 3.36 -13.42 6.53
CA TYR A 109 1.91 -13.62 6.55
C TYR A 109 1.18 -12.27 6.62
N GLU A 110 -0.02 -12.26 6.05
CA GLU A 110 -0.98 -11.18 6.15
C GLU A 110 -2.30 -11.74 6.66
N MET A 111 -2.74 -11.19 7.80
CA MET A 111 -4.01 -11.53 8.44
C MET A 111 -5.03 -10.44 8.13
N ASN A 112 -6.20 -10.82 7.62
CA ASN A 112 -7.34 -9.93 7.48
C ASN A 112 -7.90 -9.58 8.88
N TYR A 113 -7.86 -8.30 9.27
CA TYR A 113 -8.14 -7.89 10.63
C TYR A 113 -9.26 -6.85 10.71
N LYS A 114 -10.32 -7.16 11.44
CA LYS A 114 -11.52 -6.31 11.45
C LYS A 114 -11.40 -5.02 12.26
N MET A 115 -10.47 -4.95 13.22
CA MET A 115 -10.25 -3.82 14.12
C MET A 115 -11.51 -3.35 14.89
N THR A 116 -12.38 -4.28 15.26
CA THR A 116 -13.64 -3.96 15.95
C THR A 116 -13.57 -4.09 17.47
N THR A 117 -12.49 -4.68 17.97
CA THR A 117 -12.26 -4.96 19.39
C THR A 117 -10.82 -4.66 19.76
N GLY A 118 -10.50 -4.70 21.05
CA GLY A 118 -9.15 -4.53 21.55
C GLY A 118 -8.54 -3.16 21.28
N ILE A 119 -7.22 -3.08 21.26
CA ILE A 119 -6.49 -1.83 21.06
C ILE A 119 -6.72 -1.25 19.66
N PHE A 120 -6.90 -2.10 18.65
CA PHE A 120 -7.14 -1.68 17.27
C PHE A 120 -8.51 -1.06 17.03
N ALA A 121 -9.47 -1.19 17.97
CA ALA A 121 -10.74 -0.46 17.95
C ALA A 121 -10.58 1.03 18.28
N ASN A 122 -9.40 1.45 18.79
CA ASN A 122 -9.13 2.85 19.04
C ASN A 122 -9.11 3.62 17.70
N PRO A 123 -9.96 4.66 17.56
CA PRO A 123 -10.10 5.39 16.28
C PRO A 123 -8.80 6.08 15.84
N ILE A 124 -7.81 6.26 16.70
CA ILE A 124 -6.53 6.85 16.32
C ILE A 124 -5.83 6.09 15.18
N PHE A 125 -6.06 4.77 15.06
CA PHE A 125 -5.47 3.97 13.98
C PHE A 125 -6.11 4.24 12.62
N THR A 126 -7.41 4.51 12.57
CA THR A 126 -8.16 4.63 11.32
C THR A 126 -8.72 6.03 11.06
N ASN A 127 -8.87 6.84 12.11
CA ASN A 127 -9.46 8.18 12.08
C ASN A 127 -8.51 9.23 12.70
N ASN A 128 -7.22 9.11 12.44
CA ASN A 128 -6.22 10.09 12.85
C ASN A 128 -6.38 11.38 12.04
N ALA A 129 -6.45 12.54 12.70
CA ALA A 129 -6.71 13.83 12.04
C ALA A 129 -5.64 14.20 10.99
N TRP A 130 -4.36 13.87 11.24
CA TRP A 130 -3.29 14.08 10.29
C TRP A 130 -3.50 13.21 9.04
N LEU A 131 -3.84 11.93 9.25
CA LEU A 131 -4.08 10.98 8.15
C LEU A 131 -5.31 11.38 7.33
N GLN A 132 -6.40 11.84 7.98
CA GLN A 132 -7.59 12.36 7.31
C GLN A 132 -7.24 13.53 6.38
N THR A 133 -6.46 14.51 6.89
CA THR A 133 -6.02 15.66 6.10
C THR A 133 -5.18 15.20 4.89
N PHE A 134 -4.24 14.28 5.11
CA PHE A 134 -3.40 13.73 4.05
C PHE A 134 -4.25 13.02 2.96
N MET A 135 -5.20 12.16 3.38
CA MET A 135 -6.07 11.43 2.45
C MET A 135 -6.97 12.38 1.65
N ASN A 136 -7.51 13.42 2.29
CA ASN A 136 -8.30 14.44 1.60
C ASN A 136 -7.46 15.18 0.55
N ASN A 137 -6.19 15.50 0.84
CA ASN A 137 -5.31 16.18 -0.11
C ASN A 137 -4.98 15.31 -1.33
N ILE A 138 -4.87 13.98 -1.17
CA ILE A 138 -4.44 13.08 -2.26
C ILE A 138 -5.61 12.44 -2.98
N LEU A 139 -6.62 11.96 -2.25
CA LEU A 139 -7.75 11.20 -2.80
C LEU A 139 -9.00 12.05 -3.01
N GLY A 140 -9.11 13.20 -2.31
CA GLY A 140 -10.16 14.19 -2.54
C GLY A 140 -9.97 14.91 -3.89
N GLU A 141 -11.03 15.28 -4.57
CA GLU A 141 -10.98 16.22 -5.69
C GLU A 141 -11.44 17.60 -5.22
N SER A 142 -10.55 18.57 -5.35
CA SER A 142 -10.94 19.97 -5.33
C SER A 142 -11.46 20.33 -6.74
N THR A 143 -12.76 20.39 -6.93
CA THR A 143 -13.33 20.96 -8.13
C THR A 143 -13.24 22.48 -8.02
N THR A 144 -12.10 23.07 -8.37
CA THR A 144 -12.08 24.46 -8.80
C THR A 144 -12.71 24.51 -10.19
N LYS A 145 -14.00 24.80 -10.27
CA LYS A 145 -14.57 25.28 -11.51
C LYS A 145 -13.93 26.64 -11.77
N GLU A 146 -13.08 26.74 -12.78
CA GLU A 146 -12.73 28.05 -13.38
C GLU A 146 -14.02 28.63 -13.93
N ASP A 147 -14.56 29.64 -13.23
CA ASP A 147 -15.61 30.48 -13.76
C ASP A 147 -15.07 31.25 -14.95
N THR A 148 -15.33 30.77 -16.15
CA THR A 148 -15.32 31.62 -17.35
C THR A 148 -16.58 32.48 -17.35
N ASN A 149 -16.43 33.65 -16.75
CA ASN A 149 -17.02 34.92 -16.97
C ASN A 149 -18.34 34.98 -17.79
N THR A 150 -19.45 35.29 -17.11
CA THR A 150 -20.37 36.36 -17.51
C THR A 150 -21.33 36.68 -16.35
N GLY A 151 -21.41 37.97 -16.04
CA GLY A 151 -22.01 38.54 -14.85
C GLY A 151 -23.49 38.17 -14.60
N THR A 152 -23.74 37.82 -13.39
CA THR A 152 -24.86 38.30 -12.55
C THR A 152 -24.67 37.64 -11.15
N LYS A 153 -24.57 38.48 -10.13
CA LYS A 153 -24.46 38.03 -8.73
C LYS A 153 -25.76 37.33 -8.32
N THR A 154 -25.70 36.04 -8.09
CA THR A 154 -26.61 35.32 -7.22
C THR A 154 -25.72 34.46 -6.35
N GLU A 155 -25.80 34.65 -5.04
CA GLU A 155 -25.09 33.80 -4.04
C GLU A 155 -25.62 32.38 -4.19
N THR A 156 -24.91 31.57 -4.91
CA THR A 156 -25.17 30.14 -4.99
C THR A 156 -24.10 29.47 -4.13
N GLU A 157 -24.52 28.85 -3.06
CA GLU A 157 -23.69 27.95 -2.25
C GLU A 157 -23.06 26.93 -3.19
N THR A 158 -21.75 27.01 -3.34
CA THR A 158 -20.96 26.07 -4.14
C THR A 158 -20.88 24.78 -3.33
N GLU A 159 -21.75 23.83 -3.59
CA GLU A 159 -21.56 22.45 -3.14
C GLU A 159 -20.28 21.92 -3.77
N THR A 160 -19.21 21.92 -2.99
CA THR A 160 -17.96 21.22 -3.34
C THR A 160 -18.27 19.74 -3.28
N GLU A 161 -18.45 19.09 -4.43
CA GLU A 161 -18.47 17.62 -4.50
C GLU A 161 -17.11 17.11 -4.04
N THR A 162 -16.97 16.87 -2.74
CA THR A 162 -15.81 16.16 -2.20
C THR A 162 -15.93 14.70 -2.65
N ILE A 163 -15.03 14.25 -3.51
CA ILE A 163 -14.94 12.83 -3.80
C ILE A 163 -14.47 12.16 -2.52
N GLU A 164 -15.37 11.35 -1.97
CA GLU A 164 -15.09 10.58 -0.76
C GLU A 164 -14.10 9.46 -1.08
N TRP A 165 -13.23 9.18 -0.16
CA TRP A 165 -12.39 7.99 -0.13
C TRP A 165 -12.88 7.07 1.01
N GLU A 166 -12.47 5.82 0.96
CA GLU A 166 -12.86 4.83 1.96
C GLU A 166 -11.66 4.02 2.42
N LEU A 167 -11.68 3.61 3.69
CA LEU A 167 -10.77 2.61 4.22
C LEU A 167 -11.27 1.23 3.81
N ASN A 168 -10.72 0.70 2.74
CA ASN A 168 -11.17 -0.54 2.10
C ASN A 168 -10.64 -1.80 2.80
N ARG A 169 -9.35 -1.83 3.17
CA ARG A 169 -8.72 -3.00 3.77
C ARG A 169 -7.96 -2.66 5.03
N ARG A 170 -7.98 -3.58 5.97
CA ARG A 170 -7.22 -3.57 7.21
C ARG A 170 -6.60 -4.92 7.38
N SER A 171 -5.29 -4.98 7.52
CA SER A 171 -4.58 -6.24 7.75
C SER A 171 -3.41 -6.08 8.70
N LEU A 172 -3.05 -7.17 9.37
CA LEU A 172 -1.84 -7.29 10.14
C LEU A 172 -0.81 -8.06 9.31
N LEU A 173 0.35 -7.47 9.12
CA LEU A 173 1.49 -8.08 8.43
C LEU A 173 2.51 -8.53 9.46
N ILE A 174 2.94 -9.79 9.38
CA ILE A 174 4.04 -10.30 10.18
C ILE A 174 5.10 -10.96 9.31
N SER A 175 6.36 -10.67 9.61
CA SER A 175 7.52 -11.29 8.99
C SER A 175 8.36 -11.92 10.10
N PHE A 176 8.36 -13.24 10.19
CA PHE A 176 9.13 -13.97 11.17
C PHE A 176 10.64 -13.92 10.89
N PRO A 177 11.52 -14.25 11.86
CA PRO A 177 12.93 -14.51 11.60
C PRO A 177 13.10 -15.46 10.40
N ASP A 178 14.14 -15.22 9.60
CA ASP A 178 14.46 -15.97 8.36
C ASP A 178 13.41 -15.87 7.23
N ALA A 179 12.38 -15.00 7.38
CA ALA A 179 11.42 -14.77 6.32
C ALA A 179 12.10 -14.25 5.05
N LYS A 180 11.81 -14.89 3.91
CA LYS A 180 12.45 -14.58 2.63
C LYS A 180 11.94 -13.29 2.02
N GLY A 181 12.80 -12.65 1.22
CA GLY A 181 12.45 -11.45 0.46
C GLY A 181 11.38 -11.73 -0.59
N GLN A 182 10.60 -10.71 -0.91
CA GLN A 182 9.61 -10.75 -1.98
C GLN A 182 10.22 -10.28 -3.31
N GLN A 183 9.60 -10.68 -4.39
CA GLN A 183 9.85 -10.09 -5.70
C GLN A 183 9.37 -8.62 -5.73
N TRP A 184 10.04 -7.79 -6.55
CA TRP A 184 9.57 -6.44 -6.83
C TRP A 184 8.17 -6.48 -7.46
N HIS A 185 7.22 -5.74 -6.86
CA HIS A 185 5.84 -5.69 -7.32
C HIS A 185 5.22 -4.32 -7.08
N VAL A 186 4.05 -4.12 -7.63
CA VAL A 186 3.10 -3.05 -7.32
C VAL A 186 1.81 -3.70 -6.87
N ASP A 187 1.04 -3.02 -6.02
CA ASP A 187 -0.22 -3.58 -5.52
C ASP A 187 -1.38 -3.34 -6.49
N GLY A 188 -1.28 -2.33 -7.32
CA GLY A 188 -2.28 -2.06 -8.34
C GLY A 188 -1.76 -1.33 -9.57
N ASP A 189 -2.50 -1.48 -10.66
CA ASP A 189 -2.18 -0.92 -11.96
C ASP A 189 -2.61 0.55 -12.08
N HIS A 190 -2.05 1.23 -13.07
CA HIS A 190 -2.55 2.53 -13.53
C HIS A 190 -3.95 2.37 -14.15
N ARG A 191 -4.87 3.26 -13.82
CA ARG A 191 -6.22 3.30 -14.43
C ARG A 191 -6.17 3.55 -15.95
N THR A 192 -5.21 4.34 -16.38
CA THR A 192 -4.96 4.63 -17.81
C THR A 192 -3.52 4.28 -18.17
N LYS A 193 -3.32 3.67 -19.35
CA LYS A 193 -1.99 3.26 -19.81
C LYS A 193 -1.18 4.41 -20.41
N SER A 194 -1.82 5.47 -20.85
CA SER A 194 -1.23 6.58 -21.62
C SER A 194 -0.92 7.80 -20.76
N THR A 195 -1.69 8.05 -19.71
CA THR A 195 -1.57 9.24 -18.87
C THR A 195 -1.33 8.87 -17.41
N HIS A 196 -0.53 9.66 -16.71
CA HIS A 196 -0.45 9.61 -15.27
C HIS A 196 -1.69 10.31 -14.68
N SER A 197 -2.35 9.68 -13.74
CA SER A 197 -3.43 10.27 -12.96
C SER A 197 -2.99 10.37 -11.50
N SER A 198 -3.68 11.20 -10.71
CA SER A 198 -3.53 11.22 -9.25
C SER A 198 -3.70 9.82 -8.66
N ALA A 199 -3.21 9.59 -7.45
CA ALA A 199 -3.37 8.32 -6.77
C ALA A 199 -4.86 7.97 -6.63
N HIS A 200 -5.17 6.68 -6.76
CA HIS A 200 -6.53 6.15 -6.59
C HIS A 200 -6.61 5.10 -5.50
N ALA A 201 -5.46 4.64 -5.03
CA ALA A 201 -5.31 3.75 -3.89
C ALA A 201 -3.99 4.05 -3.17
N ILE A 202 -3.99 3.98 -1.86
CA ILE A 202 -2.87 4.31 -0.99
C ILE A 202 -2.74 3.24 0.09
N ASN A 203 -1.52 2.75 0.28
CA ASN A 203 -1.15 1.92 1.42
C ASN A 203 -0.55 2.76 2.53
N VAL A 204 -0.92 2.43 3.77
CA VAL A 204 -0.33 2.97 5.00
C VAL A 204 0.18 1.80 5.82
N PHE A 205 1.48 1.68 5.96
CA PHE A 205 2.14 0.69 6.82
C PHE A 205 2.55 1.34 8.13
N ILE A 206 1.89 1.00 9.23
CA ILE A 206 2.19 1.50 10.57
C ILE A 206 3.07 0.47 11.28
N ALA A 207 4.24 0.88 11.71
CA ALA A 207 5.16 0.05 12.48
C ALA A 207 4.61 -0.18 13.89
N LEU A 208 4.30 -1.41 14.25
CA LEU A 208 3.82 -1.74 15.60
C LEU A 208 4.96 -1.85 16.61
N GLY A 209 6.14 -2.29 16.18
CA GLY A 209 7.40 -2.24 16.91
C GLY A 209 8.45 -1.47 16.13
N ASP A 210 9.64 -1.29 16.70
CA ASP A 210 10.77 -0.70 15.98
C ASP A 210 11.17 -1.63 14.82
N ILE A 211 11.42 -1.05 13.65
CA ILE A 211 11.84 -1.76 12.45
C ILE A 211 13.24 -1.29 12.06
N THR A 212 14.20 -2.17 12.25
CA THR A 212 15.62 -1.97 11.93
C THR A 212 15.97 -2.58 10.57
N LEU A 213 17.14 -2.29 10.03
CA LEU A 213 17.53 -2.80 8.71
C LEU A 213 17.63 -4.33 8.66
N ASP A 214 18.08 -4.97 9.73
CA ASP A 214 18.17 -6.43 9.84
C ASP A 214 16.81 -7.12 9.95
N MET A 215 15.76 -6.41 10.39
CA MET A 215 14.38 -6.90 10.39
C MET A 215 13.74 -6.89 9.00
N GLY A 216 14.46 -6.41 7.99
CA GLY A 216 14.00 -6.39 6.61
C GLY A 216 12.85 -5.41 6.34
N PRO A 217 13.04 -4.09 6.51
CA PRO A 217 12.01 -3.11 6.18
C PRO A 217 11.60 -3.22 4.72
N THR A 218 10.39 -2.76 4.40
CA THR A 218 9.94 -2.72 3.01
C THR A 218 10.85 -1.79 2.20
N GLU A 219 11.32 -2.29 1.08
CA GLU A 219 12.16 -1.57 0.15
C GLU A 219 11.32 -0.99 -0.98
N PHE A 220 11.53 0.27 -1.31
CA PHE A 220 10.78 1.02 -2.30
C PHE A 220 11.70 1.57 -3.38
N ARG A 221 11.18 1.69 -4.61
CA ARG A 221 11.79 2.52 -5.64
C ARG A 221 11.06 3.84 -5.75
N PRO A 222 11.63 4.95 -5.27
CA PRO A 222 11.02 6.26 -5.36
C PRO A 222 10.70 6.64 -6.81
N CYS A 223 9.65 7.41 -7.02
CA CYS A 223 9.14 7.89 -8.32
C CYS A 223 8.67 6.80 -9.29
N SER A 224 8.73 5.51 -8.90
CA SER A 224 8.33 4.41 -9.79
C SER A 224 6.82 4.38 -10.09
N HIS A 225 5.97 5.01 -9.28
CA HIS A 225 4.55 5.16 -9.50
C HIS A 225 4.23 5.91 -10.81
N PHE A 226 5.17 6.70 -11.36
CA PHE A 226 5.06 7.26 -12.70
C PHE A 226 5.33 6.24 -13.80
N LEU A 227 6.17 5.24 -13.53
CA LEU A 227 6.85 4.40 -14.52
C LEU A 227 6.34 2.96 -14.58
N SER A 228 5.59 2.50 -13.56
CA SER A 228 5.23 1.09 -13.36
C SER A 228 4.15 0.53 -14.33
N ARG A 229 3.80 1.29 -15.38
CA ARG A 229 2.83 0.86 -16.40
C ARG A 229 3.34 -0.32 -17.19
N LYS A 230 2.52 -1.41 -17.34
CA LYS A 230 2.93 -2.66 -17.99
C LYS A 230 4.28 -3.15 -17.46
N LEU A 231 4.38 -3.22 -16.17
CA LEU A 231 5.51 -3.39 -15.26
C LEU A 231 6.85 -3.78 -15.93
N PHE A 232 6.92 -4.94 -16.58
CA PHE A 232 8.17 -5.42 -17.16
C PHE A 232 8.74 -4.49 -18.24
N LYS A 233 7.96 -4.19 -19.28
CA LYS A 233 8.45 -3.43 -20.43
C LYS A 233 8.86 -2.00 -20.07
N PHE A 234 8.04 -1.33 -19.26
CA PHE A 234 8.32 0.05 -18.87
C PHE A 234 9.43 0.16 -17.84
N MET A 235 9.53 -0.81 -16.91
CA MET A 235 10.61 -0.84 -15.94
C MET A 235 11.96 -1.10 -16.61
N MET A 236 12.02 -1.99 -17.62
CA MET A 236 13.22 -2.19 -18.43
C MET A 236 13.64 -0.92 -19.18
N LEU A 237 12.66 -0.22 -19.78
CA LEU A 237 12.94 1.06 -20.45
C LEU A 237 13.39 2.13 -19.47
N ALA A 238 12.76 2.25 -18.30
CA ALA A 238 13.13 3.20 -17.27
C ALA A 238 14.55 2.93 -16.74
N ARG A 239 14.92 1.65 -16.55
CA ARG A 239 16.28 1.24 -16.19
C ARG A 239 17.28 1.64 -17.28
N ALA A 240 17.01 1.32 -18.55
CA ALA A 240 17.88 1.67 -19.68
C ALA A 240 18.05 3.20 -19.82
N ARG A 241 17.02 3.97 -19.50
CA ARG A 241 17.05 5.44 -19.52
C ARG A 241 17.58 6.07 -18.24
N LYS A 242 18.01 5.27 -17.25
CA LYS A 242 18.47 5.73 -15.93
C LYS A 242 17.44 6.61 -15.20
N GLN A 243 16.16 6.28 -15.33
CA GLN A 243 15.04 7.01 -14.70
C GLN A 243 14.61 6.41 -13.35
N LEU A 244 15.20 5.26 -12.96
CA LEU A 244 14.92 4.62 -11.68
C LEU A 244 15.84 5.19 -10.62
N HIS A 245 15.24 5.69 -9.54
CA HIS A 245 15.97 6.03 -8.33
C HIS A 245 16.56 4.78 -7.66
N ALA A 246 17.64 4.97 -6.91
CA ALA A 246 18.14 3.94 -6.01
C ALA A 246 17.03 3.52 -5.05
N PRO A 247 16.93 2.23 -4.69
CA PRO A 247 15.95 1.79 -3.71
C PRO A 247 16.24 2.40 -2.34
N VAL A 248 15.16 2.63 -1.58
CA VAL A 248 15.23 3.12 -0.20
C VAL A 248 14.53 2.13 0.73
N GLN A 249 15.08 1.96 1.93
CA GLN A 249 14.54 1.09 2.99
C GLN A 249 14.28 1.94 4.24
N PRO A 250 13.10 2.58 4.35
CA PRO A 250 12.77 3.38 5.51
C PRO A 250 12.72 2.50 6.78
N VAL A 251 13.67 2.68 7.69
CA VAL A 251 13.54 2.16 9.06
C VAL A 251 12.48 2.97 9.80
N ALA A 252 11.86 2.37 10.82
CA ALA A 252 10.75 3.01 11.53
C ALA A 252 10.84 2.75 13.03
N SER A 253 10.50 3.75 13.83
CA SER A 253 10.19 3.55 15.24
C SER A 253 8.74 3.10 15.40
N SER A 254 8.43 2.43 16.49
CA SER A 254 7.06 2.05 16.84
C SER A 254 6.14 3.28 16.80
N GLY A 255 5.08 3.23 16.01
CA GLY A 255 4.14 4.33 15.75
C GLY A 255 4.45 5.18 14.52
N ASP A 256 5.62 5.01 13.89
CA ASP A 256 5.90 5.60 12.57
C ASP A 256 5.07 4.90 11.49
N ALA A 257 4.81 5.60 10.38
CA ALA A 257 4.16 5.02 9.23
C ALA A 257 4.95 5.29 7.93
N VAL A 258 4.85 4.36 6.98
CA VAL A 258 5.23 4.59 5.58
C VAL A 258 3.95 4.57 4.75
N ILE A 259 3.68 5.66 4.06
CA ILE A 259 2.52 5.83 3.19
C ILE A 259 3.01 5.82 1.75
N PHE A 260 2.41 5.01 0.90
CA PHE A 260 2.86 4.91 -0.48
C PHE A 260 1.71 4.69 -1.47
N ASP A 261 1.93 5.19 -2.68
CA ASP A 261 1.01 4.99 -3.81
C ASP A 261 0.99 3.51 -4.21
N TYR A 262 -0.19 2.97 -4.41
CA TYR A 262 -0.45 1.57 -4.78
C TYR A 262 0.37 1.10 -6.00
N ARG A 263 0.79 2.05 -6.83
CA ARG A 263 1.58 1.86 -8.05
C ARG A 263 3.09 1.96 -7.83
N THR A 264 3.54 2.30 -6.60
CA THR A 264 4.97 2.37 -6.27
C THR A 264 5.57 0.98 -6.22
N LEU A 265 6.66 0.78 -6.96
CA LEU A 265 7.39 -0.48 -6.97
C LEU A 265 8.05 -0.70 -5.61
N HIS A 266 7.75 -1.84 -4.99
CA HIS A 266 8.27 -2.17 -3.67
C HIS A 266 8.40 -3.68 -3.47
N ARG A 267 9.06 -4.06 -2.38
CA ARG A 267 9.17 -5.46 -1.93
C ARG A 267 9.43 -5.52 -0.42
N GLY A 268 8.97 -6.57 0.24
CA GLY A 268 9.47 -6.92 1.56
C GLY A 268 10.87 -7.54 1.44
N THR A 269 11.83 -7.06 2.22
CA THR A 269 13.16 -7.65 2.28
C THR A 269 13.26 -8.73 3.36
N GLU A 270 14.32 -9.52 3.37
CA GLU A 270 14.51 -10.62 4.31
C GLU A 270 14.59 -10.13 5.76
N ASN A 271 13.98 -10.88 6.69
CA ASN A 271 14.15 -10.63 8.12
C ASN A 271 15.29 -11.48 8.65
N ASN A 272 16.47 -10.87 8.77
CA ASN A 272 17.68 -11.51 9.28
C ASN A 272 17.86 -11.33 10.81
N SER A 273 16.86 -10.71 11.47
CA SER A 273 16.87 -10.53 12.92
C SER A 273 16.30 -11.75 13.65
N GLN A 274 16.41 -11.77 14.97
CA GLN A 274 15.82 -12.81 15.83
C GLN A 274 14.39 -12.47 16.28
N LEU A 275 13.83 -11.35 15.81
CA LEU A 275 12.51 -10.85 16.22
C LEU A 275 11.54 -10.81 15.06
N PRO A 276 10.25 -11.10 15.27
CA PRO A 276 9.24 -10.88 14.25
C PRO A 276 9.02 -9.38 14.02
N ARG A 277 8.87 -8.99 12.76
CA ARG A 277 8.48 -7.63 12.37
C ARG A 277 6.97 -7.61 12.10
N ALA A 278 6.23 -6.84 12.89
CA ALA A 278 4.79 -6.68 12.73
C ALA A 278 4.43 -5.25 12.32
N MET A 279 3.47 -5.12 11.40
CA MET A 279 2.92 -3.86 10.92
C MET A 279 1.40 -3.96 10.80
N LEU A 280 0.72 -2.85 11.02
CA LEU A 280 -0.67 -2.67 10.59
C LEU A 280 -0.67 -2.07 9.19
N GLU A 281 -1.40 -2.69 8.28
CA GLU A 281 -1.67 -2.19 6.94
C GLU A 281 -3.08 -1.63 6.88
N LEU A 282 -3.20 -0.41 6.38
CA LEU A 282 -4.47 0.20 6.02
C LEU A 282 -4.43 0.58 4.55
N VAL A 283 -5.46 0.19 3.80
CA VAL A 283 -5.58 0.50 2.38
C VAL A 283 -6.77 1.41 2.15
N PHE A 284 -6.49 2.59 1.61
CA PHE A 284 -7.48 3.59 1.29
C PHE A 284 -7.72 3.68 -0.21
N PHE A 285 -8.97 3.65 -0.61
CA PHE A 285 -9.38 3.76 -2.00
C PHE A 285 -10.16 5.05 -2.25
N LYS A 286 -9.95 5.63 -3.42
CA LYS A 286 -10.83 6.63 -3.98
C LYS A 286 -12.18 5.99 -4.29
N LYS A 287 -13.29 6.65 -3.98
CA LYS A 287 -14.64 6.14 -4.24
C LYS A 287 -14.80 5.67 -5.69
N GLY A 288 -15.38 4.51 -5.86
CA GLY A 288 -15.58 3.87 -7.17
C GLY A 288 -14.34 3.16 -7.74
N TYR A 289 -13.24 3.07 -6.98
CA TYR A 289 -12.16 2.15 -7.29
C TYR A 289 -12.42 0.80 -6.62
N THR A 290 -12.18 -0.27 -7.35
CA THR A 290 -12.24 -1.65 -6.84
C THR A 290 -10.96 -2.37 -7.20
N ASP A 291 -10.45 -3.14 -6.25
CA ASP A 291 -9.25 -3.94 -6.40
C ASP A 291 -9.58 -5.42 -6.58
N LEU A 292 -8.57 -6.18 -6.97
CA LEU A 292 -8.62 -7.63 -6.97
C LEU A 292 -8.81 -8.17 -5.54
N LEU A 293 -9.41 -9.34 -5.43
CA LEU A 293 -9.59 -10.00 -4.15
C LEU A 293 -8.23 -10.39 -3.54
N ASN A 294 -7.86 -9.77 -2.42
CA ASN A 294 -6.59 -10.02 -1.74
C ASN A 294 -6.63 -11.23 -0.79
N PHE A 295 -7.82 -11.60 -0.34
CA PHE A 295 -8.07 -12.78 0.48
C PHE A 295 -9.09 -13.67 -0.21
N PRO A 296 -8.94 -15.00 -0.19
CA PRO A 296 -9.96 -15.90 -0.75
C PRO A 296 -11.23 -15.89 0.11
N LYS A 297 -12.35 -16.38 -0.48
CA LYS A 297 -13.63 -16.46 0.23
C LYS A 297 -13.68 -17.64 1.21
N ARG A 298 -12.86 -18.69 1.00
CA ARG A 298 -12.82 -19.87 1.88
C ARG A 298 -12.28 -19.49 3.26
N SER A 299 -12.96 -19.95 4.32
CA SER A 299 -12.60 -19.68 5.70
C SER A 299 -12.04 -20.93 6.38
N ILE A 300 -11.04 -20.71 7.27
CA ILE A 300 -10.51 -21.73 8.19
C ILE A 300 -11.61 -22.29 9.10
N PHE A 301 -12.60 -21.47 9.42
CA PHE A 301 -13.66 -21.79 10.40
C PHE A 301 -14.92 -22.39 9.78
N HIS A 302 -15.04 -22.45 8.45
CA HIS A 302 -16.14 -23.14 7.83
C HIS A 302 -15.93 -24.66 7.90
N LYS A 303 -16.90 -25.39 8.45
CA LYS A 303 -16.94 -26.85 8.28
C LYS A 303 -17.07 -27.13 6.78
N ALA A 304 -16.24 -28.04 6.25
CA ALA A 304 -16.46 -28.57 4.92
C ALA A 304 -17.86 -29.20 4.87
N THR A 305 -18.83 -28.45 4.34
CA THR A 305 -20.09 -29.04 3.94
C THR A 305 -19.76 -29.84 2.67
N ASN A 306 -19.81 -31.17 2.78
CA ASN A 306 -19.79 -32.05 1.62
C ASN A 306 -21.00 -31.71 0.75
N ASN A 307 -20.84 -30.80 -0.22
CA ASN A 307 -21.71 -30.73 -1.41
C ASN A 307 -21.16 -29.68 -2.40
N ASN A 308 -20.74 -30.19 -3.55
CA ASN A 308 -20.76 -29.60 -4.89
C ASN A 308 -20.73 -28.05 -5.05
N GLU A 309 -19.63 -27.40 -4.73
CA GLU A 309 -19.37 -26.01 -5.16
C GLU A 309 -18.36 -25.92 -6.34
N SER A 310 -18.17 -27.01 -7.09
CA SER A 310 -17.16 -27.07 -8.17
C SER A 310 -17.54 -26.33 -9.46
N GLU A 311 -18.74 -25.78 -9.59
CA GLU A 311 -19.17 -25.14 -10.85
C GLU A 311 -19.13 -23.61 -10.85
N VAL A 312 -19.28 -22.96 -9.70
CA VAL A 312 -19.27 -21.47 -9.64
C VAL A 312 -17.85 -20.90 -9.71
N GLU A 313 -16.85 -21.61 -9.18
CA GLU A 313 -15.44 -21.17 -9.23
C GLU A 313 -14.84 -21.19 -10.65
N LYS A 314 -15.40 -21.96 -11.58
CA LYS A 314 -14.88 -22.06 -12.95
C LYS A 314 -15.23 -20.87 -13.84
N GLU A 315 -16.25 -20.12 -13.52
CA GLU A 315 -16.70 -19.00 -14.35
C GLU A 315 -16.03 -17.67 -13.98
N GLU A 316 -15.71 -17.44 -12.70
CA GLU A 316 -15.00 -16.23 -12.24
C GLU A 316 -13.48 -16.28 -12.55
N THR A 317 -12.89 -17.49 -12.68
CA THR A 317 -11.44 -17.66 -12.94
C THR A 317 -11.04 -17.28 -14.37
N LYS A 318 -11.96 -17.13 -15.30
CA LYS A 318 -11.68 -16.74 -16.70
C LYS A 318 -11.47 -15.23 -16.89
N LYS A 319 -11.77 -14.39 -15.90
CA LYS A 319 -11.64 -12.93 -16.00
C LYS A 319 -10.42 -12.33 -15.28
N ALA A 320 -9.71 -13.11 -14.46
CA ALA A 320 -8.50 -12.65 -13.82
C ALA A 320 -7.29 -12.84 -14.73
N VAL A 321 -6.86 -11.77 -15.37
CA VAL A 321 -5.55 -11.73 -16.06
C VAL A 321 -4.47 -11.79 -14.97
N VAL A 322 -3.87 -12.95 -14.83
CA VAL A 322 -2.69 -13.15 -13.98
C VAL A 322 -1.55 -12.35 -14.59
N VAL A 323 -1.15 -11.27 -13.94
CA VAL A 323 0.13 -10.62 -14.24
C VAL A 323 1.21 -11.48 -13.60
N PRO A 324 2.10 -12.14 -14.38
CA PRO A 324 3.16 -12.96 -13.81
C PRO A 324 4.11 -12.08 -12.98
N ALA A 325 4.48 -12.55 -11.80
CA ALA A 325 5.55 -11.97 -11.01
C ALA A 325 6.85 -11.99 -11.85
N VAL A 326 7.40 -10.83 -12.13
CA VAL A 326 8.59 -10.71 -12.97
C VAL A 326 9.81 -10.64 -12.08
N CYS A 327 10.68 -11.64 -12.16
CA CYS A 327 12.03 -11.61 -11.60
C CYS A 327 12.85 -10.50 -12.29
N ILE A 328 13.19 -9.47 -11.53
CA ILE A 328 14.24 -8.53 -11.92
C ILE A 328 15.43 -8.87 -11.03
N GLU A 329 16.39 -9.65 -11.55
CA GLU A 329 17.66 -9.88 -10.88
C GLU A 329 18.47 -8.59 -10.91
N ASP A 330 18.89 -8.13 -9.74
CA ASP A 330 19.87 -7.06 -9.59
C ASP A 330 21.26 -7.63 -9.95
N ARG A 331 21.78 -7.29 -11.11
CA ARG A 331 23.20 -7.34 -11.48
C ARG A 331 23.69 -5.94 -11.82
#